data_6a455d925b036310e1f6c4f5872acabe
#
_entry.id   6a455d925b036310e1f6c4f5872acabe
#
_cell.length_a   1.000
_cell.length_b   1.000
_cell.length_c   1.000
_cell.angle_alpha   90.00
_cell.angle_beta   90.00
_cell.angle_gamma   90.00
#
_symmetry.space_group_name_H-M   'P 1'
#
loop_
_entity.id
_entity.type
_entity.pdbx_description
1 polymer ?
#
loop_
_entity_poly.entity_id
_entity_poly.type
_entity_poly.pdbx_seq_one_letter_code
_entity_poly.pdbx_strand_id
1 'polypeptide(L)'
;VMEGGKPIVIANNEGVRTTPSVVAFTKNGERLVGEPAKRQAVTNAEKTISSIKRDMGTDRGRTIDGKKYSPQQISAMILQKLKADAESYLGEKVTEAVITVPAYFNDAQRQATKDAGKIAGLDVKRIINEPTAAALAYGLDNEKEQKIMVYDLGGGTFDVSIIEMGDGVQEVLATAGNNHLGGDDFDKKIMDWLVADFKAQNGIDLSGDKMAMQRIKEAAEKAKIDLSGMTTAQISLPFITADATGPKHLETTLSRAKFNEMTADLVEAKMGPVRQAMSDSGLSMNEIDKIL
;
A
#
# COMPACT_ATOMS: atom_id res chain seq x y z
N VAL A 1 2.29 8.20 17.51
CA VAL A 1 3.00 8.35 18.79
C VAL A 1 2.02 8.20 19.94
N MET A 2 2.56 7.97 21.16
CA MET A 2 1.74 7.91 22.38
C MET A 2 1.84 9.24 23.11
N GLU A 3 0.71 9.90 23.33
CA GLU A 3 0.61 11.13 24.13
C GLU A 3 -0.53 11.02 25.14
N GLY A 4 -0.25 11.31 26.41
CA GLY A 4 -1.25 11.22 27.46
C GLY A 4 -1.89 9.84 27.62
N GLY A 5 -1.16 8.77 27.28
CA GLY A 5 -1.65 7.40 27.32
C GLY A 5 -2.54 6.98 26.13
N LYS A 6 -2.65 7.81 25.10
CA LYS A 6 -3.45 7.53 23.89
C LYS A 6 -2.59 7.59 22.63
N PRO A 7 -2.86 6.73 21.63
CA PRO A 7 -2.22 6.82 20.35
C PRO A 7 -2.72 8.05 19.57
N ILE A 8 -1.81 8.85 19.03
CA ILE A 8 -2.11 10.03 18.24
C ILE A 8 -1.44 9.92 16.89
N VAL A 9 -2.20 10.21 15.82
CA VAL A 9 -1.66 10.30 14.47
C VAL A 9 -1.03 11.68 14.28
N ILE A 10 0.27 11.71 14.06
CA ILE A 10 1.04 12.94 13.81
C ILE A 10 1.16 13.24 12.32
N ALA A 11 1.41 14.49 11.97
CA ALA A 11 1.88 14.85 10.63
C ALA A 11 3.38 14.50 10.50
N ASN A 12 3.78 14.04 9.32
CA ASN A 12 5.19 13.88 8.96
C ASN A 12 5.83 15.23 8.60
N ASN A 13 7.12 15.23 8.28
CA ASN A 13 7.84 16.47 7.92
C ASN A 13 7.33 17.12 6.63
N GLU A 14 6.55 16.42 5.82
CA GLU A 14 5.85 16.94 4.65
C GLU A 14 4.46 17.52 4.98
N GLY A 15 4.05 17.52 6.25
CA GLY A 15 2.77 18.06 6.73
C GLY A 15 1.57 17.16 6.52
N VAL A 16 1.75 15.90 6.11
CA VAL A 16 0.67 14.94 5.87
C VAL A 16 0.71 13.79 6.89
N ARG A 17 -0.44 13.15 7.10
CA ARG A 17 -0.61 12.10 8.11
C ARG A 17 -0.32 10.69 7.60
N THR A 18 0.07 10.56 6.35
CA THR A 18 0.47 9.29 5.73
C THR A 18 1.83 9.45 5.05
N THR A 19 2.63 8.40 5.04
CA THR A 19 3.94 8.39 4.38
C THR A 19 3.94 7.27 3.34
N PRO A 20 4.13 7.58 2.05
CA PRO A 20 4.23 6.55 1.01
C PRO A 20 5.35 5.56 1.32
N SER A 21 5.07 4.26 1.20
CA SER A 21 6.07 3.20 1.36
C SER A 21 6.96 3.10 0.11
N VAL A 22 7.66 4.19 -0.20
CA VAL A 22 8.54 4.34 -1.37
C VAL A 22 9.93 4.73 -0.91
N VAL A 23 10.93 4.05 -1.45
CA VAL A 23 12.36 4.34 -1.21
C VAL A 23 13.04 4.57 -2.55
N ALA A 24 13.85 5.60 -2.67
CA ALA A 24 14.63 5.87 -3.87
C ALA A 24 16.09 6.21 -3.53
N PHE A 25 16.98 5.93 -4.49
CA PHE A 25 18.38 6.28 -4.41
C PHE A 25 18.71 7.24 -5.54
N THR A 26 19.20 8.42 -5.20
CA THR A 26 19.60 9.44 -6.19
C THR A 26 20.89 9.04 -6.91
N LYS A 27 21.24 9.74 -7.98
CA LYS A 27 22.51 9.55 -8.68
C LYS A 27 23.73 9.76 -7.78
N ASN A 28 23.60 10.61 -6.76
CA ASN A 28 24.67 10.93 -5.81
C ASN A 28 24.69 9.95 -4.61
N GLY A 29 23.87 8.90 -4.64
CA GLY A 29 23.80 7.91 -3.56
C GLY A 29 22.98 8.35 -2.35
N GLU A 30 22.31 9.51 -2.40
CA GLU A 30 21.38 9.95 -1.37
C GLU A 30 20.14 9.06 -1.37
N ARG A 31 19.65 8.76 -0.16
CA ARG A 31 18.41 7.98 0.03
C ARG A 31 17.23 8.89 0.30
N LEU A 32 16.21 8.76 -0.51
CA LEU A 32 14.92 9.42 -0.32
C LEU A 32 13.88 8.42 0.15
N VAL A 33 12.98 8.82 1.03
CA VAL A 33 11.91 7.96 1.54
C VAL A 33 10.60 8.76 1.61
N GLY A 34 9.49 8.09 1.31
CA GLY A 34 8.18 8.69 1.37
C GLY A 34 7.85 9.56 0.16
N GLU A 35 7.23 10.69 0.40
CA GLU A 35 6.79 11.61 -0.65
C GLU A 35 7.93 12.12 -1.53
N PRO A 36 9.12 12.51 -1.01
CA PRO A 36 10.26 12.88 -1.84
C PRO A 36 10.71 11.76 -2.80
N ALA A 37 10.67 10.50 -2.33
CA ALA A 37 10.98 9.35 -3.20
C ALA A 37 9.91 9.16 -4.29
N LYS A 38 8.63 9.30 -3.94
CA LYS A 38 7.51 9.16 -4.89
C LYS A 38 7.57 10.24 -5.98
N ARG A 39 7.80 11.50 -5.62
CA ARG A 39 7.83 12.64 -6.57
C ARG A 39 8.88 12.52 -7.67
N GLN A 40 10.04 11.93 -7.38
CA GLN A 40 11.14 11.78 -8.34
C GLN A 40 11.11 10.45 -9.11
N ALA A 41 10.13 9.58 -8.83
CA ALA A 41 10.04 8.24 -9.40
C ALA A 41 10.02 8.24 -10.95
N VAL A 42 9.36 9.22 -11.57
CA VAL A 42 9.31 9.38 -13.04
C VAL A 42 10.70 9.49 -13.64
N THR A 43 11.58 10.29 -13.03
CA THR A 43 12.93 10.55 -13.57
C THR A 43 13.96 9.53 -13.07
N ASN A 44 13.61 8.65 -12.15
CA ASN A 44 14.51 7.71 -11.49
C ASN A 44 13.82 6.36 -11.19
N ALA A 45 13.02 5.86 -12.12
CA ALA A 45 12.22 4.66 -11.94
C ALA A 45 13.05 3.41 -11.61
N GLU A 46 14.27 3.30 -12.14
CA GLU A 46 15.15 2.14 -11.92
C GLU A 46 15.68 2.03 -10.49
N LYS A 47 15.82 3.16 -9.80
CA LYS A 47 16.33 3.24 -8.43
C LYS A 47 15.25 3.58 -7.41
N THR A 48 13.98 3.47 -7.80
CA THR A 48 12.82 3.71 -6.93
C THR A 48 12.10 2.41 -6.66
N ILE A 49 11.89 2.12 -5.37
CA ILE A 49 11.31 0.87 -4.87
C ILE A 49 9.98 1.19 -4.19
N SER A 50 8.92 0.53 -4.63
CA SER A 50 7.59 0.58 -4.02
C SER A 50 7.10 -0.83 -3.69
N SER A 51 6.05 -0.93 -2.85
CA SER A 51 5.34 -2.19 -2.53
C SER A 51 6.23 -3.31 -1.98
N ILE A 52 7.34 -2.98 -1.31
CA ILE A 52 8.29 -3.97 -0.76
C ILE A 52 7.65 -4.91 0.29
N LYS A 53 6.53 -4.51 0.90
CA LYS A 53 5.77 -5.32 1.86
C LYS A 53 5.37 -6.69 1.27
N ARG A 54 5.11 -6.75 -0.05
CA ARG A 54 4.78 -7.98 -0.76
C ARG A 54 5.91 -9.01 -0.76
N ASP A 55 7.15 -8.58 -0.57
CA ASP A 55 8.34 -9.42 -0.59
C ASP A 55 8.86 -9.78 0.82
N MET A 56 8.20 -9.32 1.90
CA MET A 56 8.62 -9.61 3.28
C MET A 56 8.61 -11.11 3.56
N GLY A 57 9.65 -11.57 4.25
CA GLY A 57 9.84 -12.99 4.53
C GLY A 57 10.42 -13.81 3.35
N THR A 58 10.82 -13.15 2.27
CA THR A 58 11.44 -13.80 1.09
C THR A 58 12.84 -13.25 0.81
N ASP A 59 13.58 -13.89 -0.12
CA ASP A 59 14.90 -13.45 -0.60
C ASP A 59 14.83 -12.39 -1.70
N ARG A 60 13.64 -11.94 -2.07
CA ARG A 60 13.39 -11.02 -3.19
C ARG A 60 13.79 -9.60 -2.85
N GLY A 61 15.10 -9.38 -2.73
CA GLY A 61 15.68 -8.05 -2.55
C GLY A 61 15.69 -7.22 -3.84
N ARG A 62 16.30 -6.03 -3.73
CA ARG A 62 16.52 -5.13 -4.87
C ARG A 62 17.99 -4.82 -4.97
N THR A 63 18.53 -4.83 -6.19
CA THR A 63 19.94 -4.45 -6.44
C THR A 63 19.97 -3.03 -6.98
N ILE A 64 20.64 -2.14 -6.26
CA ILE A 64 20.81 -0.73 -6.62
C ILE A 64 22.31 -0.45 -6.64
N ASP A 65 22.83 0.02 -7.76
CA ASP A 65 24.26 0.34 -7.95
C ASP A 65 25.19 -0.80 -7.52
N GLY A 66 24.81 -2.04 -7.87
CA GLY A 66 25.59 -3.25 -7.52
C GLY A 66 25.44 -3.73 -6.07
N LYS A 67 24.74 -2.98 -5.22
CA LYS A 67 24.46 -3.39 -3.84
C LYS A 67 23.08 -4.01 -3.71
N LYS A 68 23.02 -5.23 -3.16
CA LYS A 68 21.76 -5.92 -2.88
C LYS A 68 21.18 -5.47 -1.53
N TYR A 69 19.92 -5.09 -1.54
CA TYR A 69 19.15 -4.76 -0.35
C TYR A 69 18.04 -5.80 -0.15
N SER A 70 17.94 -6.33 1.06
CA SER A 70 16.84 -7.24 1.42
C SER A 70 15.52 -6.47 1.62
N PRO A 71 14.35 -7.15 1.58
CA PRO A 71 13.08 -6.53 1.90
C PRO A 71 13.08 -5.88 3.30
N GLN A 72 13.72 -6.51 4.29
CA GLN A 72 13.86 -5.98 5.64
C GLN A 72 14.64 -4.67 5.66
N GLN A 73 15.74 -4.58 4.90
CA GLN A 73 16.55 -3.36 4.82
C GLN A 73 15.79 -2.20 4.16
N ILE A 74 15.03 -2.48 3.10
CA ILE A 74 14.19 -1.45 2.45
C ILE A 74 13.06 -1.01 3.41
N SER A 75 12.40 -1.95 4.07
CA SER A 75 11.36 -1.63 5.07
C SER A 75 11.92 -0.85 6.24
N ALA A 76 13.14 -1.17 6.68
CA ALA A 76 13.83 -0.42 7.74
C ALA A 76 14.07 1.05 7.36
N MET A 77 14.33 1.36 6.10
CA MET A 77 14.48 2.75 5.63
C MET A 77 13.17 3.54 5.80
N ILE A 78 12.02 2.89 5.54
CA ILE A 78 10.71 3.49 5.76
C ILE A 78 10.48 3.72 7.26
N LEU A 79 10.77 2.72 8.10
CA LEU A 79 10.64 2.84 9.54
C LEU A 79 11.57 3.91 10.14
N GLN A 80 12.79 4.07 9.59
CA GLN A 80 13.71 5.15 9.98
C GLN A 80 13.13 6.54 9.68
N LYS A 81 12.46 6.71 8.54
CA LYS A 81 11.75 7.96 8.21
C LYS A 81 10.63 8.23 9.21
N LEU A 82 9.78 7.25 9.49
CA LEU A 82 8.70 7.38 10.47
C LEU A 82 9.22 7.69 11.87
N LYS A 83 10.34 7.05 12.27
CA LYS A 83 11.03 7.33 13.53
C LYS A 83 11.52 8.78 13.58
N ALA A 84 12.20 9.25 12.53
CA ALA A 84 12.70 10.61 12.46
C ALA A 84 11.58 11.66 12.50
N ASP A 85 10.44 11.41 11.82
CA ASP A 85 9.27 12.27 11.87
C ASP A 85 8.65 12.31 13.29
N ALA A 86 8.59 11.17 13.96
CA ALA A 86 8.12 11.09 15.34
C ALA A 86 9.06 11.83 16.31
N GLU A 87 10.37 11.67 16.16
CA GLU A 87 11.38 12.38 16.95
C GLU A 87 11.31 13.91 16.74
N SER A 88 11.10 14.32 15.49
CA SER A 88 10.91 15.75 15.16
C SER A 88 9.67 16.34 15.82
N TYR A 89 8.57 15.58 15.86
CA TYR A 89 7.33 16.00 16.49
C TYR A 89 7.44 16.06 18.02
N LEU A 90 8.00 15.00 18.64
CA LEU A 90 8.09 14.86 20.09
C LEU A 90 9.21 15.71 20.71
N GLY A 91 10.24 16.08 19.94
CA GLY A 91 11.44 16.75 20.45
C GLY A 91 12.36 15.84 21.26
N GLU A 92 12.15 14.52 21.22
CA GLU A 92 12.94 13.53 21.94
C GLU A 92 13.18 12.26 21.11
N LYS A 93 14.11 11.40 21.53
CA LYS A 93 14.42 10.16 20.85
C LYS A 93 13.30 9.13 20.99
N VAL A 94 12.96 8.50 19.89
CA VAL A 94 12.03 7.35 19.84
C VAL A 94 12.84 6.06 19.78
N THR A 95 12.74 5.27 20.81
CA THR A 95 13.51 4.02 20.97
C THR A 95 12.66 2.76 20.84
N GLU A 96 11.36 2.87 21.03
CA GLU A 96 10.43 1.74 21.08
C GLU A 96 9.33 1.89 20.05
N ALA A 97 8.80 0.75 19.55
CA ALA A 97 7.67 0.75 18.63
C ALA A 97 6.79 -0.50 18.80
N VAL A 98 5.52 -0.32 18.50
CA VAL A 98 4.60 -1.40 18.13
C VAL A 98 4.40 -1.30 16.62
N ILE A 99 4.55 -2.42 15.90
CA ILE A 99 4.43 -2.46 14.44
C ILE A 99 3.27 -3.39 14.08
N THR A 100 2.44 -2.95 13.14
CA THR A 100 1.31 -3.76 12.67
C THR A 100 1.68 -4.56 11.43
N VAL A 101 1.08 -5.74 11.30
CA VAL A 101 1.20 -6.63 10.14
C VAL A 101 -0.17 -7.20 9.77
N PRO A 102 -0.39 -7.61 8.51
CA PRO A 102 -1.59 -8.36 8.15
C PRO A 102 -1.76 -9.58 9.04
N ALA A 103 -3.01 -9.93 9.38
CA ALA A 103 -3.29 -11.04 10.28
C ALA A 103 -2.80 -12.39 9.73
N TYR A 104 -2.79 -12.56 8.40
CA TYR A 104 -2.31 -13.78 7.73
C TYR A 104 -0.78 -13.87 7.58
N PHE A 105 -0.01 -12.83 7.95
CA PHE A 105 1.46 -12.93 7.90
C PHE A 105 1.93 -14.13 8.72
N ASN A 106 2.73 -14.98 8.08
CA ASN A 106 3.35 -16.12 8.75
C ASN A 106 4.53 -15.68 9.64
N ASP A 107 5.09 -16.60 10.40
CA ASP A 107 6.16 -16.31 11.35
C ASP A 107 7.41 -15.71 10.68
N ALA A 108 7.76 -16.16 9.45
CA ALA A 108 8.89 -15.60 8.71
C ALA A 108 8.67 -14.13 8.34
N GLN A 109 7.45 -13.76 7.92
CA GLN A 109 7.08 -12.39 7.58
C GLN A 109 7.02 -11.49 8.83
N ARG A 110 6.49 -12.00 9.94
CA ARG A 110 6.47 -11.31 11.24
C ARG A 110 7.88 -11.08 11.77
N GLN A 111 8.75 -12.10 11.70
CA GLN A 111 10.14 -11.97 12.10
C GLN A 111 10.88 -10.97 11.22
N ALA A 112 10.69 -11.01 9.90
CA ALA A 112 11.28 -10.05 8.97
C ALA A 112 10.85 -8.61 9.28
N THR A 113 9.60 -8.39 9.68
CA THR A 113 9.09 -7.08 10.10
C THR A 113 9.75 -6.63 11.41
N LYS A 114 9.90 -7.53 12.38
CA LYS A 114 10.62 -7.25 13.63
C LYS A 114 12.08 -6.90 13.38
N ASP A 115 12.74 -7.62 12.46
CA ASP A 115 14.12 -7.37 12.07
C ASP A 115 14.27 -6.00 11.37
N ALA A 116 13.31 -5.63 10.52
CA ALA A 116 13.27 -4.29 9.91
C ALA A 116 13.21 -3.18 10.97
N GLY A 117 12.40 -3.36 12.03
CA GLY A 117 12.34 -2.45 13.17
C GLY A 117 13.69 -2.33 13.89
N LYS A 118 14.37 -3.45 14.15
CA LYS A 118 15.72 -3.46 14.76
C LYS A 118 16.75 -2.76 13.88
N ILE A 119 16.74 -3.01 12.57
CA ILE A 119 17.63 -2.33 11.61
C ILE A 119 17.36 -0.82 11.61
N ALA A 120 16.12 -0.41 11.82
CA ALA A 120 15.75 1.00 11.95
C ALA A 120 16.15 1.64 13.29
N GLY A 121 16.70 0.86 14.22
CA GLY A 121 17.10 1.33 15.56
C GLY A 121 15.91 1.46 16.52
N LEU A 122 14.92 0.56 16.40
CA LEU A 122 13.76 0.48 17.26
C LEU A 122 13.75 -0.83 18.06
N ASP A 123 13.45 -0.77 19.33
CA ASP A 123 13.04 -1.93 20.13
C ASP A 123 11.57 -2.21 19.84
N VAL A 124 11.32 -3.27 19.07
CA VAL A 124 9.95 -3.66 18.68
C VAL A 124 9.30 -4.43 19.81
N LYS A 125 8.48 -3.75 20.61
CA LYS A 125 7.80 -4.31 21.78
C LYS A 125 6.79 -5.39 21.40
N ARG A 126 6.02 -5.13 20.34
CA ARG A 126 5.03 -6.08 19.82
C ARG A 126 4.87 -5.95 18.31
N ILE A 127 4.55 -7.06 17.70
CA ILE A 127 3.92 -7.13 16.38
C ILE A 127 2.44 -7.47 16.65
N ILE A 128 1.53 -6.62 16.16
CA ILE A 128 0.08 -6.81 16.29
C ILE A 128 -0.57 -6.91 14.92
N ASN A 129 -1.75 -7.50 14.87
CA ASN A 129 -2.49 -7.61 13.63
C ASN A 129 -3.12 -6.28 13.22
N GLU A 130 -3.02 -5.91 11.95
CA GLU A 130 -3.63 -4.68 11.38
C GLU A 130 -5.14 -4.59 11.67
N PRO A 131 -5.94 -5.67 11.48
CA PRO A 131 -7.37 -5.60 11.80
C PRO A 131 -7.65 -5.37 13.28
N THR A 132 -6.83 -5.90 14.18
CA THR A 132 -6.92 -5.63 15.63
C THR A 132 -6.65 -4.16 15.92
N ALA A 133 -5.62 -3.58 15.30
CA ALA A 133 -5.29 -2.16 15.45
C ALA A 133 -6.40 -1.26 14.88
N ALA A 134 -7.02 -1.65 13.76
CA ALA A 134 -8.15 -0.92 13.18
C ALA A 134 -9.36 -0.92 14.11
N ALA A 135 -9.73 -2.06 14.69
CA ALA A 135 -10.82 -2.17 15.65
C ALA A 135 -10.59 -1.29 16.89
N LEU A 136 -9.37 -1.30 17.44
CA LEU A 136 -8.99 -0.42 18.56
C LEU A 136 -9.08 1.07 18.19
N ALA A 137 -8.62 1.45 17.00
CA ALA A 137 -8.64 2.83 16.54
C ALA A 137 -10.08 3.38 16.39
N TYR A 138 -11.04 2.52 16.12
CA TYR A 138 -12.46 2.86 16.07
C TYR A 138 -13.13 2.90 17.46
N GLY A 139 -12.40 2.58 18.53
CA GLY A 139 -12.91 2.61 19.90
C GLY A 139 -13.91 1.50 20.21
N LEU A 140 -13.85 0.39 19.48
CA LEU A 140 -14.77 -0.75 19.66
C LEU A 140 -14.46 -1.58 20.90
N ASP A 141 -13.30 -1.36 21.51
CA ASP A 141 -12.91 -1.95 22.79
C ASP A 141 -13.78 -1.54 23.99
N ASN A 142 -14.52 -0.44 23.85
CA ASN A 142 -15.40 0.11 24.88
C ASN A 142 -16.89 -0.29 24.70
N GLU A 143 -17.20 -1.05 23.67
CA GLU A 143 -18.56 -1.50 23.39
C GLU A 143 -18.82 -2.89 23.98
N LYS A 144 -20.11 -3.32 23.94
CA LYS A 144 -20.49 -4.67 24.35
C LYS A 144 -19.86 -5.71 23.40
N GLU A 145 -19.91 -6.97 23.84
CA GLU A 145 -19.51 -8.10 22.99
C GLU A 145 -20.10 -7.99 21.58
N GLN A 146 -19.25 -8.05 20.56
CA GLN A 146 -19.63 -7.94 19.16
C GLN A 146 -18.70 -8.71 18.24
N LYS A 147 -19.23 -9.14 17.12
CA LYS A 147 -18.51 -9.81 16.04
C LYS A 147 -18.36 -8.87 14.85
N ILE A 148 -17.14 -8.60 14.46
CA ILE A 148 -16.78 -7.55 13.51
C ILE A 148 -16.04 -8.18 12.34
N MET A 149 -16.45 -7.81 11.13
CA MET A 149 -15.65 -8.06 9.94
C MET A 149 -14.80 -6.83 9.65
N VAL A 150 -13.49 -6.96 9.66
CA VAL A 150 -12.56 -5.95 9.13
C VAL A 150 -12.26 -6.28 7.68
N TYR A 151 -12.56 -5.34 6.78
CA TYR A 151 -12.45 -5.46 5.34
C TYR A 151 -11.43 -4.44 4.84
N ASP A 152 -10.17 -4.83 4.75
CA ASP A 152 -9.04 -3.94 4.45
C ASP A 152 -8.56 -4.14 3.01
N LEU A 153 -8.88 -3.19 2.13
CA LEU A 153 -8.36 -3.11 0.77
C LEU A 153 -7.27 -2.03 0.71
N GLY A 154 -6.05 -2.45 0.91
CA GLY A 154 -4.88 -1.57 0.84
C GLY A 154 -4.38 -1.31 -0.58
N GLY A 155 -3.21 -0.68 -0.70
CA GLY A 155 -2.56 -0.45 -1.99
C GLY A 155 -2.04 -1.73 -2.64
N GLY A 156 -1.54 -2.67 -1.83
CA GLY A 156 -0.90 -3.90 -2.31
C GLY A 156 -1.60 -5.19 -1.93
N THR A 157 -2.41 -5.18 -0.89
CA THR A 157 -3.03 -6.37 -0.30
C THR A 157 -4.51 -6.14 -0.02
N PHE A 158 -5.25 -7.23 0.02
CA PHE A 158 -6.62 -7.30 0.48
C PHE A 158 -6.73 -8.28 1.64
N ASP A 159 -7.28 -7.84 2.75
CA ASP A 159 -7.37 -8.61 3.99
C ASP A 159 -8.80 -8.56 4.55
N VAL A 160 -9.30 -9.71 4.96
CA VAL A 160 -10.56 -9.85 5.68
C VAL A 160 -10.29 -10.60 6.96
N SER A 161 -10.73 -10.04 8.08
CA SER A 161 -10.64 -10.71 9.39
C SER A 161 -11.95 -10.63 10.12
N ILE A 162 -12.33 -11.73 10.74
CA ILE A 162 -13.48 -11.81 11.66
C ILE A 162 -12.91 -11.75 13.07
N ILE A 163 -13.34 -10.77 13.82
CA ILE A 163 -12.86 -10.51 15.18
C ILE A 163 -14.06 -10.56 16.15
N GLU A 164 -13.92 -11.28 17.23
CA GLU A 164 -14.81 -11.19 18.38
C GLU A 164 -14.20 -10.24 19.41
N MET A 165 -15.00 -9.30 19.87
CA MET A 165 -14.61 -8.31 20.86
C MET A 165 -15.56 -8.40 22.05
N GLY A 166 -15.01 -8.50 23.27
CA GLY A 166 -15.81 -8.51 24.50
C GLY A 166 -14.91 -8.47 25.71
N ASP A 167 -15.37 -7.87 26.81
CA ASP A 167 -14.70 -7.80 28.12
C ASP A 167 -13.22 -7.36 28.07
N GLY A 168 -12.87 -6.47 27.13
CA GLY A 168 -11.51 -5.99 26.93
C GLY A 168 -10.58 -7.01 26.23
N VAL A 169 -11.12 -8.12 25.74
CA VAL A 169 -10.41 -9.13 24.95
C VAL A 169 -10.81 -9.01 23.48
N GLN A 170 -9.83 -9.21 22.62
CA GLN A 170 -10.03 -9.26 21.16
C GLN A 170 -9.48 -10.58 20.64
N GLU A 171 -10.33 -11.38 20.04
CA GLU A 171 -9.97 -12.64 19.42
C GLU A 171 -10.18 -12.60 17.92
N VAL A 172 -9.14 -12.94 17.14
CA VAL A 172 -9.25 -13.12 15.70
C VAL A 172 -9.76 -14.54 15.44
N LEU A 173 -11.05 -14.68 15.12
CA LEU A 173 -11.67 -15.97 14.86
C LEU A 173 -11.22 -16.56 13.52
N ALA A 174 -11.09 -15.71 12.52
CA ALA A 174 -10.63 -16.13 11.19
C ALA A 174 -9.99 -14.96 10.46
N THR A 175 -9.08 -15.28 9.54
CA THR A 175 -8.48 -14.31 8.62
C THR A 175 -8.22 -14.97 7.28
N ALA A 176 -8.47 -14.24 6.21
CA ALA A 176 -8.13 -14.62 4.86
C ALA A 176 -7.70 -13.37 4.08
N GLY A 177 -6.95 -13.55 3.00
CA GLY A 177 -6.48 -12.40 2.24
C GLY A 177 -5.87 -12.78 0.90
N ASN A 178 -5.51 -11.75 0.16
CA ASN A 178 -4.78 -11.87 -1.08
C ASN A 178 -3.69 -10.79 -1.12
N ASN A 179 -2.43 -11.20 -1.04
CA ASN A 179 -1.27 -10.29 -1.05
C ASN A 179 -0.90 -9.76 -2.44
N HIS A 180 -1.69 -10.08 -3.46
CA HIS A 180 -1.59 -9.57 -4.83
C HIS A 180 -2.93 -9.01 -5.32
N LEU A 181 -3.69 -8.40 -4.42
CA LEU A 181 -4.95 -7.72 -4.73
C LEU A 181 -5.02 -6.43 -3.92
N GLY A 182 -4.88 -5.31 -4.58
CA GLY A 182 -4.90 -3.99 -3.95
C GLY A 182 -4.99 -2.88 -4.99
N GLY A 183 -4.94 -1.63 -4.55
CA GLY A 183 -5.02 -0.44 -5.40
C GLY A 183 -4.05 -0.46 -6.58
N ASP A 184 -2.84 -1.02 -6.39
CA ASP A 184 -1.83 -1.18 -7.46
C ASP A 184 -2.33 -2.06 -8.61
N ASP A 185 -3.17 -3.06 -8.33
CA ASP A 185 -3.71 -3.97 -9.35
C ASP A 185 -4.83 -3.27 -10.15
N PHE A 186 -5.61 -2.40 -9.49
CA PHE A 186 -6.56 -1.53 -10.19
C PHE A 186 -5.85 -0.50 -11.07
N ASP A 187 -4.76 0.11 -10.59
CA ASP A 187 -3.92 1.00 -11.39
C ASP A 187 -3.35 0.27 -12.60
N LYS A 188 -2.90 -0.96 -12.42
CA LYS A 188 -2.36 -1.78 -13.50
C LYS A 188 -3.39 -2.01 -14.63
N LYS A 189 -4.66 -2.23 -14.31
CA LYS A 189 -5.71 -2.36 -15.33
C LYS A 189 -5.82 -1.10 -16.21
N ILE A 190 -5.75 0.08 -15.58
CA ILE A 190 -5.75 1.36 -16.32
C ILE A 190 -4.48 1.50 -17.14
N MET A 191 -3.31 1.18 -16.58
CA MET A 191 -2.03 1.24 -17.29
C MET A 191 -2.04 0.35 -18.53
N ASP A 192 -2.46 -0.90 -18.38
CA ASP A 192 -2.52 -1.87 -19.49
C ASP A 192 -3.47 -1.38 -20.60
N TRP A 193 -4.61 -0.81 -20.22
CA TRP A 193 -5.53 -0.19 -21.17
C TRP A 193 -4.92 1.01 -21.89
N LEU A 194 -4.24 1.93 -21.19
CA LEU A 194 -3.59 3.10 -21.78
C LEU A 194 -2.49 2.71 -22.77
N VAL A 195 -1.67 1.71 -22.42
CA VAL A 195 -0.61 1.19 -23.29
C VAL A 195 -1.20 0.55 -24.56
N ALA A 196 -2.25 -0.25 -24.41
CA ALA A 196 -2.91 -0.91 -25.54
C ALA A 196 -3.60 0.11 -26.46
N ASP A 197 -4.31 1.08 -25.91
CA ASP A 197 -4.97 2.15 -26.67
C ASP A 197 -3.96 3.01 -27.44
N PHE A 198 -2.89 3.44 -26.77
CA PHE A 198 -1.82 4.21 -27.42
C PHE A 198 -1.14 3.44 -28.54
N LYS A 199 -0.87 2.14 -28.33
CA LYS A 199 -0.29 1.26 -29.35
C LYS A 199 -1.23 1.10 -30.55
N ALA A 200 -2.53 0.97 -30.32
CA ALA A 200 -3.51 0.87 -31.40
C ALA A 200 -3.57 2.15 -32.26
N GLN A 201 -3.46 3.32 -31.62
CA GLN A 201 -3.54 4.61 -32.30
C GLN A 201 -2.24 5.02 -33.00
N ASN A 202 -1.09 4.71 -32.39
CA ASN A 202 0.22 5.24 -32.85
C ASN A 202 1.19 4.17 -33.36
N GLY A 203 0.88 2.88 -33.21
CA GLY A 203 1.76 1.77 -33.54
C GLY A 203 2.98 1.62 -32.63
N ILE A 204 3.06 2.37 -31.53
CA ILE A 204 4.21 2.41 -30.61
C ILE A 204 3.84 1.72 -29.30
N ASP A 205 4.69 0.79 -28.86
CA ASP A 205 4.55 0.11 -27.58
C ASP A 205 5.37 0.85 -26.49
N LEU A 206 4.68 1.40 -25.50
CA LEU A 206 5.29 2.15 -24.40
C LEU A 206 5.82 1.25 -23.27
N SER A 207 5.50 -0.04 -23.26
CA SER A 207 5.81 -0.96 -22.15
C SER A 207 7.31 -1.12 -21.86
N GLY A 208 8.16 -0.88 -22.87
CA GLY A 208 9.62 -0.93 -22.73
C GLY A 208 10.26 0.37 -22.23
N ASP A 209 9.53 1.47 -22.21
CA ASP A 209 10.02 2.78 -21.73
C ASP A 209 9.65 2.98 -20.27
N LYS A 210 10.63 2.82 -19.37
CA LYS A 210 10.43 2.93 -17.92
C LYS A 210 9.93 4.30 -17.47
N MET A 211 10.38 5.38 -18.14
CA MET A 211 9.93 6.73 -17.82
C MET A 211 8.48 6.94 -18.26
N ALA A 212 8.13 6.51 -19.46
CA ALA A 212 6.75 6.56 -19.95
C ALA A 212 5.83 5.73 -19.04
N MET A 213 6.24 4.51 -18.67
CA MET A 213 5.46 3.63 -17.79
C MET A 213 5.27 4.20 -16.38
N GLN A 214 6.26 4.90 -15.84
CA GLN A 214 6.10 5.57 -14.54
C GLN A 214 5.10 6.73 -14.63
N ARG A 215 5.16 7.54 -15.68
CA ARG A 215 4.18 8.61 -15.94
C ARG A 215 2.76 8.06 -16.13
N ILE A 216 2.64 6.95 -16.85
CA ILE A 216 1.36 6.24 -17.03
C ILE A 216 0.84 5.73 -15.68
N LYS A 217 1.71 5.19 -14.83
CA LYS A 217 1.34 4.74 -13.47
C LYS A 217 0.75 5.87 -12.63
N GLU A 218 1.42 7.01 -12.59
CA GLU A 218 0.94 8.17 -11.82
C GLU A 218 -0.38 8.71 -12.36
N ALA A 219 -0.53 8.75 -13.69
CA ALA A 219 -1.79 9.16 -14.32
C ALA A 219 -2.93 8.16 -14.07
N ALA A 220 -2.63 6.86 -14.04
CA ALA A 220 -3.60 5.82 -13.72
C ALA A 220 -4.07 5.91 -12.27
N GLU A 221 -3.16 6.05 -11.31
CA GLU A 221 -3.50 6.24 -9.88
C GLU A 221 -4.37 7.49 -9.70
N LYS A 222 -4.00 8.61 -10.34
CA LYS A 222 -4.78 9.84 -10.30
C LYS A 222 -6.18 9.65 -10.89
N ALA A 223 -6.28 9.05 -12.07
CA ALA A 223 -7.58 8.80 -12.71
C ALA A 223 -8.47 7.90 -11.84
N LYS A 224 -7.92 6.85 -11.21
CA LYS A 224 -8.64 6.01 -10.25
C LYS A 224 -9.20 6.83 -9.08
N ILE A 225 -8.39 7.72 -8.50
CA ILE A 225 -8.79 8.60 -7.41
C ILE A 225 -9.91 9.55 -7.88
N ASP A 226 -9.72 10.22 -9.02
CA ASP A 226 -10.69 11.15 -9.58
C ASP A 226 -12.05 10.48 -9.85
N LEU A 227 -12.05 9.23 -10.34
CA LEU A 227 -13.25 8.44 -10.59
C LEU A 227 -14.02 8.04 -9.32
N SER A 228 -13.45 8.20 -8.13
CA SER A 228 -14.21 8.04 -6.87
C SER A 228 -15.27 9.13 -6.70
N GLY A 229 -15.00 10.35 -7.15
CA GLY A 229 -15.90 11.49 -7.07
C GLY A 229 -16.56 11.89 -8.40
N MET A 230 -15.95 11.54 -9.55
CA MET A 230 -16.37 11.95 -10.88
C MET A 230 -16.82 10.77 -11.75
N THR A 231 -17.63 11.04 -12.76
CA THR A 231 -18.06 10.03 -13.74
C THR A 231 -17.03 9.82 -14.86
N THR A 232 -16.12 10.76 -15.04
CA THR A 232 -15.04 10.71 -16.05
C THR A 232 -13.77 11.32 -15.49
N ALA A 233 -12.62 10.79 -15.89
CA ALA A 233 -11.29 11.33 -15.59
C ALA A 233 -10.56 11.62 -16.91
N GLN A 234 -10.00 12.84 -17.03
CA GLN A 234 -9.16 13.23 -18.15
C GLN A 234 -7.72 12.78 -17.88
N ILE A 235 -7.11 12.12 -18.86
CA ILE A 235 -5.72 11.68 -18.80
C ILE A 235 -4.97 12.38 -19.92
N SER A 236 -3.98 13.21 -19.59
CA SER A 236 -3.15 13.94 -20.53
C SER A 236 -1.68 13.81 -20.14
N LEU A 237 -0.92 13.14 -20.98
CA LEU A 237 0.52 12.93 -20.86
C LEU A 237 1.22 13.48 -22.11
N PRO A 238 1.50 14.78 -22.16
CA PRO A 238 2.17 15.38 -23.29
C PRO A 238 3.62 14.87 -23.41
N PHE A 239 4.10 14.73 -24.65
CA PHE A 239 5.47 14.27 -24.94
C PHE A 239 5.79 12.93 -24.28
N ILE A 240 4.87 11.95 -24.37
CA ILE A 240 5.07 10.63 -23.76
C ILE A 240 6.16 9.85 -24.48
N THR A 241 6.29 10.02 -25.79
CA THR A 241 7.34 9.47 -26.64
C THR A 241 7.49 10.30 -27.91
N ALA A 242 8.39 9.91 -28.84
CA ALA A 242 8.56 10.50 -30.13
C ALA A 242 8.91 9.44 -31.18
N ASP A 243 8.55 9.69 -32.44
CA ASP A 243 8.97 8.92 -33.60
C ASP A 243 9.52 9.83 -34.73
N ALA A 244 9.75 9.29 -35.90
CA ALA A 244 10.26 10.04 -37.04
C ALA A 244 9.33 11.20 -37.48
N THR A 245 8.06 11.19 -37.11
CA THR A 245 7.07 12.23 -37.39
C THR A 245 7.00 13.31 -36.31
N GLY A 246 7.72 13.15 -35.21
CA GLY A 246 7.77 14.10 -34.10
C GLY A 246 7.25 13.56 -32.78
N PRO A 247 7.03 14.45 -31.79
CA PRO A 247 6.54 14.07 -30.47
C PRO A 247 5.13 13.51 -30.51
N LYS A 248 4.86 12.55 -29.64
CA LYS A 248 3.55 11.92 -29.43
C LYS A 248 3.02 12.22 -28.04
N HIS A 249 1.72 12.41 -27.97
CA HIS A 249 1.00 12.70 -26.73
C HIS A 249 -0.01 11.59 -26.47
N LEU A 250 -0.19 11.23 -25.19
CA LEU A 250 -1.27 10.34 -24.77
C LEU A 250 -2.35 11.20 -24.14
N GLU A 251 -3.48 11.31 -24.85
CA GLU A 251 -4.64 12.07 -24.39
C GLU A 251 -5.89 11.21 -24.55
N THR A 252 -6.60 10.97 -23.45
CA THR A 252 -7.81 10.16 -23.47
C THR A 252 -8.69 10.48 -22.25
N THR A 253 -9.91 9.98 -22.28
CA THR A 253 -10.88 10.10 -21.18
C THR A 253 -11.29 8.72 -20.72
N LEU A 254 -11.15 8.45 -19.42
CA LEU A 254 -11.61 7.23 -18.80
C LEU A 254 -12.93 7.48 -18.10
N SER A 255 -13.99 6.74 -18.46
CA SER A 255 -15.26 6.79 -17.73
C SER A 255 -15.25 5.81 -16.54
N ARG A 256 -16.02 6.13 -15.49
CA ARG A 256 -16.26 5.22 -14.37
C ARG A 256 -16.85 3.88 -14.84
N ALA A 257 -17.76 3.91 -15.81
CA ALA A 257 -18.35 2.70 -16.38
C ALA A 257 -17.27 1.78 -16.99
N LYS A 258 -16.34 2.36 -17.78
CA LYS A 258 -15.23 1.61 -18.36
C LYS A 258 -14.26 1.09 -17.29
N PHE A 259 -13.96 1.91 -16.28
CA PHE A 259 -13.14 1.49 -15.15
C PHE A 259 -13.78 0.31 -14.39
N ASN A 260 -15.07 0.38 -14.10
CA ASN A 260 -15.80 -0.72 -13.45
C ASN A 260 -15.80 -2.00 -14.28
N GLU A 261 -15.95 -1.89 -15.60
CA GLU A 261 -15.85 -3.03 -16.53
C GLU A 261 -14.47 -3.68 -16.45
N MET A 262 -13.40 -2.88 -16.57
CA MET A 262 -12.02 -3.38 -16.57
C MET A 262 -11.60 -4.03 -15.25
N THR A 263 -12.20 -3.62 -14.13
CA THR A 263 -11.83 -4.06 -12.79
C THR A 263 -12.82 -5.03 -12.15
N ALA A 264 -13.83 -5.46 -12.89
CA ALA A 264 -14.88 -6.36 -12.37
C ALA A 264 -14.31 -7.68 -11.83
N ASP A 265 -13.29 -8.23 -12.47
CA ASP A 265 -12.58 -9.43 -12.03
C ASP A 265 -11.86 -9.22 -10.69
N LEU A 266 -11.26 -8.05 -10.46
CA LEU A 266 -10.62 -7.70 -9.19
C LEU A 266 -11.65 -7.52 -8.06
N VAL A 267 -12.81 -6.96 -8.39
CA VAL A 267 -13.92 -6.84 -7.44
C VAL A 267 -14.42 -8.22 -7.02
N GLU A 268 -14.65 -9.13 -7.97
CA GLU A 268 -15.09 -10.50 -7.67
C GLU A 268 -14.01 -11.30 -6.93
N ALA A 269 -12.72 -11.09 -7.24
CA ALA A 269 -11.61 -11.78 -6.57
C ALA A 269 -11.59 -11.54 -5.04
N LYS A 270 -12.14 -10.43 -4.55
CA LYS A 270 -12.27 -10.16 -3.11
C LYS A 270 -13.23 -11.10 -2.41
N MET A 271 -14.22 -11.63 -3.13
CA MET A 271 -15.24 -12.50 -2.53
C MET A 271 -14.71 -13.87 -2.12
N GLY A 272 -13.61 -14.33 -2.71
CA GLY A 272 -12.92 -15.55 -2.28
C GLY A 272 -12.49 -15.48 -0.82
N PRO A 273 -11.60 -14.54 -0.45
CA PRO A 273 -11.19 -14.33 0.95
C PRO A 273 -12.37 -14.04 1.90
N VAL A 274 -13.38 -13.28 1.48
CA VAL A 274 -14.57 -13.04 2.33
C VAL A 274 -15.28 -14.34 2.68
N ARG A 275 -15.57 -15.17 1.68
CA ARG A 275 -16.23 -16.47 1.90
C ARG A 275 -15.38 -17.40 2.75
N GLN A 276 -14.05 -17.40 2.54
CA GLN A 276 -13.12 -18.20 3.32
C GLN A 276 -13.12 -17.77 4.79
N ALA A 277 -12.97 -16.48 5.09
CA ALA A 277 -12.97 -15.98 6.46
C ALA A 277 -14.31 -16.28 7.17
N MET A 278 -15.44 -16.12 6.48
CA MET A 278 -16.74 -16.48 7.03
C MET A 278 -16.86 -17.98 7.32
N SER A 279 -16.41 -18.82 6.40
CA SER A 279 -16.41 -20.29 6.58
C SER A 279 -15.53 -20.71 7.77
N ASP A 280 -14.33 -20.16 7.85
CA ASP A 280 -13.34 -20.52 8.89
C ASP A 280 -13.76 -20.02 10.28
N SER A 281 -14.50 -18.90 10.36
CA SER A 281 -15.06 -18.40 11.63
C SER A 281 -16.22 -19.24 12.15
N GLY A 282 -16.86 -20.04 11.30
CA GLY A 282 -18.07 -20.78 11.63
C GLY A 282 -19.32 -19.91 11.81
N LEU A 283 -19.23 -18.60 11.52
CA LEU A 283 -20.33 -17.66 11.68
C LEU A 283 -21.16 -17.51 10.39
N SER A 284 -22.42 -17.22 10.55
CA SER A 284 -23.28 -16.74 9.45
C SER A 284 -23.13 -15.23 9.27
N MET A 285 -23.50 -14.71 8.11
CA MET A 285 -23.47 -13.25 7.85
C MET A 285 -24.35 -12.44 8.81
N ASN A 286 -25.43 -13.04 9.30
CA ASN A 286 -26.35 -12.38 10.25
C ASN A 286 -25.76 -12.24 11.65
N GLU A 287 -24.68 -12.95 11.97
CA GLU A 287 -23.99 -12.84 13.24
C GLU A 287 -22.87 -11.80 13.23
N ILE A 288 -22.63 -11.15 12.10
CA ILE A 288 -21.68 -10.03 12.00
C ILE A 288 -22.43 -8.74 12.37
N ASP A 289 -22.02 -8.14 13.49
CA ASP A 289 -22.64 -6.91 14.02
C ASP A 289 -22.19 -5.67 13.24
N LYS A 290 -20.92 -5.63 12.81
CA LYS A 290 -20.33 -4.48 12.09
C LYS A 290 -19.31 -4.93 11.03
N ILE A 291 -19.18 -4.08 10.00
CA ILE A 291 -18.11 -4.16 9.00
C ILE A 291 -17.32 -2.85 9.05
N LEU A 292 -15.98 -2.97 9.19
CA LEU A 292 -15.01 -1.87 9.15
C LEU A 292 -14.21 -1.91 7.86
#